data_a802c47fdf5cb584decb67d0b8fdfa2d
#
_entry.id   a802c47fdf5cb584decb67d0b8fdfa2d
#
_cell.length_a   1.000
_cell.length_b   1.000
_cell.length_c   1.000
_cell.angle_alpha   90.00
_cell.angle_beta   90.00
_cell.angle_gamma   90.00
#
_symmetry.space_group_name_H-M   'P 1'
#
loop_
_entity.id
_entity.type
_entity.pdbx_description
1 polymer ?
#
loop_
_entity_poly.entity_id
_entity_poly.type
_entity_poly.pdbx_seq_one_letter_code
_entity_poly.pdbx_strand_id
1 'polypeptide(L)'
;MKFVYANSDLKRAEFVLIGVPDESGSHSSRKGAKKGPDAIRNVAAERCVFKRNGNYSLAQVSSGKIQKKIYDYGNIPKKKVSQLIPTLHGKKIIILGGDHSITTEVLSCFPHIAVVYFDAHPDIVFSEKRYYGSVLNDAPIDYKKSILIGTRESEVEELDTLKKKSLQVISPQDFYVHDLHWVWKQIAHKTKGKKVYISLDLDVFDPSLAPGVSTPVPGGLDFNQVLFLMKRIMKERDVVGFDIMELTPKYDSDQKTAHLAVKLLLEMIV
;
A
#
# COMPACT_ATOMS: atom_id res chain seq x y z
N MET A 1 14.22 5.14 13.42
CA MET A 1 13.64 4.23 14.45
C MET A 1 13.29 2.89 13.79
N LYS A 2 13.29 1.79 14.52
CA LYS A 2 12.77 0.50 14.02
C LYS A 2 11.30 0.36 14.36
N PHE A 3 10.58 -0.41 13.53
CA PHE A 3 9.17 -0.73 13.78
C PHE A 3 9.04 -1.55 15.07
N VAL A 4 8.27 -1.05 16.01
CA VAL A 4 8.21 -1.58 17.38
C VAL A 4 7.68 -3.02 17.46
N TYR A 5 6.90 -3.46 16.48
CA TYR A 5 6.37 -4.82 16.39
C TYR A 5 7.27 -5.79 15.61
N ALA A 6 8.45 -5.34 15.14
CA ALA A 6 9.44 -6.25 14.57
C ALA A 6 9.94 -7.21 15.68
N ASN A 7 9.80 -8.51 15.43
CA ASN A 7 9.95 -9.57 16.45
C ASN A 7 10.85 -10.72 15.99
N SER A 8 11.57 -10.56 14.88
CA SER A 8 12.39 -11.61 14.28
C SER A 8 13.70 -11.06 13.71
N ASP A 9 14.66 -11.92 13.51
CA ASP A 9 15.81 -11.67 12.63
C ASP A 9 15.44 -11.91 11.15
N LEU A 10 16.27 -11.44 10.24
CA LEU A 10 16.03 -11.55 8.80
C LEU A 10 15.90 -13.01 8.33
N LYS A 11 16.70 -13.91 8.89
CA LYS A 11 16.70 -15.33 8.46
C LYS A 11 15.36 -16.00 8.72
N ARG A 12 14.77 -15.76 9.90
CA ARG A 12 13.49 -16.38 10.34
C ARG A 12 12.25 -15.58 9.98
N ALA A 13 12.40 -14.35 9.50
CA ALA A 13 11.29 -13.49 9.16
C ALA A 13 10.43 -14.08 8.03
N GLU A 14 9.12 -13.95 8.15
CA GLU A 14 8.14 -14.18 7.08
C GLU A 14 7.92 -12.87 6.28
N PHE A 15 7.90 -11.74 7.00
CA PHE A 15 7.77 -10.41 6.42
C PHE A 15 9.03 -9.59 6.64
N VAL A 16 9.42 -8.84 5.61
CA VAL A 16 10.51 -7.85 5.69
C VAL A 16 9.92 -6.47 5.41
N LEU A 17 9.93 -5.62 6.43
CA LEU A 17 9.48 -4.23 6.36
C LEU A 17 10.66 -3.34 5.97
N ILE A 18 10.47 -2.54 4.93
CA ILE A 18 11.48 -1.65 4.37
C ILE A 18 10.88 -0.26 4.23
N GLY A 19 11.53 0.76 4.78
CA GLY A 19 11.17 2.15 4.52
C GLY A 19 11.92 2.69 3.31
N VAL A 20 11.22 3.46 2.47
CA VAL A 20 11.83 4.15 1.33
C VAL A 20 11.44 5.64 1.39
N PRO A 21 12.24 6.47 2.09
CA PRO A 21 11.94 7.88 2.31
C PRO A 21 12.32 8.72 1.08
N ASP A 22 11.58 8.57 -0.01
CA ASP A 22 11.79 9.28 -1.28
C ASP A 22 10.51 10.00 -1.72
N GLU A 23 10.63 11.19 -2.27
CA GLU A 23 9.54 11.95 -2.88
C GLU A 23 10.00 12.66 -4.16
N SER A 24 11.03 12.11 -4.79
CA SER A 24 11.62 12.70 -6.00
C SER A 24 10.71 12.57 -7.23
N GLY A 25 9.78 11.63 -7.23
CA GLY A 25 8.80 11.45 -8.30
C GLY A 25 7.52 12.26 -8.10
N SER A 26 7.34 12.94 -6.97
CA SER A 26 6.12 13.72 -6.72
C SER A 26 6.15 15.08 -7.42
N HIS A 27 5.06 15.43 -8.11
CA HIS A 27 4.81 16.77 -8.67
C HIS A 27 3.82 17.58 -7.82
N SER A 28 3.24 16.98 -6.76
CA SER A 28 2.32 17.67 -5.87
C SER A 28 2.96 18.89 -5.19
N SER A 29 2.17 19.93 -4.98
CA SER A 29 2.55 21.07 -4.11
C SER A 29 2.55 20.71 -2.63
N ARG A 30 1.84 19.65 -2.25
CA ARG A 30 1.79 19.12 -0.87
C ARG A 30 2.96 18.17 -0.65
N LYS A 31 4.14 18.71 -0.34
CA LYS A 31 5.38 17.96 -0.11
C LYS A 31 5.48 17.45 1.33
N GLY A 32 6.16 16.33 1.50
CA GLY A 32 6.48 15.74 2.81
C GLY A 32 6.34 14.23 2.88
N ALA A 33 5.92 13.55 1.80
CA ALA A 33 5.71 12.11 1.76
C ALA A 33 6.96 11.31 2.13
N LYS A 34 8.17 11.78 1.82
CA LYS A 34 9.43 11.16 2.27
C LYS A 34 9.55 10.95 3.78
N LYS A 35 8.76 11.66 4.59
CA LYS A 35 8.70 11.48 6.05
C LYS A 35 7.71 10.38 6.47
N GLY A 36 6.91 9.86 5.57
CA GLY A 36 5.88 8.84 5.81
C GLY A 36 6.41 7.59 6.52
N PRO A 37 7.51 6.96 6.05
CA PRO A 37 8.04 5.75 6.68
C PRO A 37 8.38 5.89 8.16
N ASP A 38 8.95 7.03 8.55
CA ASP A 38 9.30 7.30 9.95
C ASP A 38 8.07 7.70 10.77
N ALA A 39 7.12 8.45 10.19
CA ALA A 39 5.88 8.81 10.87
C ALA A 39 5.05 7.55 11.22
N ILE A 40 4.93 6.58 10.30
CA ILE A 40 4.25 5.30 10.57
C ILE A 40 4.93 4.56 11.72
N ARG A 41 6.27 4.50 11.76
CA ARG A 41 7.00 3.85 12.84
C ARG A 41 6.83 4.56 14.19
N ASN A 42 6.83 5.89 14.19
CA ASN A 42 6.63 6.69 15.40
C ASN A 42 5.24 6.47 15.99
N VAL A 43 4.19 6.57 15.17
CA VAL A 43 2.80 6.31 15.60
C VAL A 43 2.63 4.87 16.08
N ALA A 44 3.26 3.89 15.43
CA ALA A 44 3.25 2.51 15.89
C ALA A 44 3.87 2.37 17.29
N ALA A 45 4.97 3.10 17.56
CA ALA A 45 5.61 3.12 18.87
C ALA A 45 4.75 3.79 19.96
N GLU A 46 4.07 4.88 19.66
CA GLU A 46 3.14 5.55 20.56
C GLU A 46 1.98 4.63 20.97
N ARG A 47 1.45 3.84 20.04
CA ARG A 47 0.38 2.86 20.30
C ARG A 47 0.82 1.68 21.16
N CYS A 48 2.12 1.46 21.32
CA CYS A 48 2.70 0.39 22.12
C CYS A 48 2.76 0.66 23.62
N VAL A 49 2.12 1.70 24.14
CA VAL A 49 2.26 2.17 25.53
C VAL A 49 1.80 1.16 26.59
N PHE A 50 1.00 0.16 26.22
CA PHE A 50 0.47 -0.80 27.19
C PHE A 50 1.20 -2.14 27.14
N LYS A 51 2.26 -2.27 27.98
CA LYS A 51 2.85 -3.58 28.30
C LYS A 51 2.07 -4.24 29.43
N ARG A 52 1.51 -5.44 29.20
CA ARG A 52 1.05 -6.35 30.26
C ARG A 52 1.98 -7.56 30.28
N ASN A 53 2.60 -7.84 31.43
CA ASN A 53 3.47 -9.00 31.66
C ASN A 53 4.61 -9.13 30.64
N GLY A 54 5.26 -8.00 30.28
CA GLY A 54 6.35 -7.99 29.31
C GLY A 54 5.93 -8.08 27.83
N ASN A 55 4.67 -8.37 27.55
CA ASN A 55 4.11 -8.40 26.20
C ASN A 55 3.34 -7.12 25.89
N TYR A 56 3.43 -6.64 24.65
CA TYR A 56 2.63 -5.52 24.17
C TYR A 56 1.15 -5.92 24.12
N SER A 57 0.27 -5.10 24.69
CA SER A 57 -1.16 -5.30 24.51
C SER A 57 -1.55 -4.94 23.08
N LEU A 58 -1.84 -5.94 22.29
CA LEU A 58 -2.35 -5.81 20.93
C LEU A 58 -3.88 -5.77 20.91
N ALA A 59 -4.52 -5.21 21.92
CA ALA A 59 -5.97 -4.97 21.94
C ALA A 59 -6.47 -4.15 20.73
N GLN A 60 -5.57 -3.74 19.86
CA GLN A 60 -5.85 -2.95 18.66
C GLN A 60 -5.96 -3.77 17.37
N VAL A 61 -5.68 -5.07 17.41
CA VAL A 61 -5.83 -5.97 16.26
C VAL A 61 -6.89 -7.03 16.55
N SER A 62 -7.60 -7.42 15.51
CA SER A 62 -8.76 -8.30 15.63
C SER A 62 -8.42 -9.70 16.19
N SER A 63 -7.18 -10.17 16.05
CA SER A 63 -6.72 -11.47 16.58
C SER A 63 -6.08 -11.39 17.98
N GLY A 64 -5.83 -10.19 18.50
CA GLY A 64 -5.16 -9.98 19.81
C GLY A 64 -3.66 -10.29 19.84
N LYS A 65 -3.08 -10.86 18.80
CA LYS A 65 -1.65 -11.21 18.71
C LYS A 65 -1.09 -11.02 17.31
N ILE A 66 0.14 -10.48 17.22
CA ILE A 66 0.93 -10.61 15.98
C ILE A 66 1.58 -12.00 15.99
N GLN A 67 1.12 -12.86 15.08
CA GLN A 67 1.63 -14.21 14.95
C GLN A 67 2.78 -14.29 13.94
N LYS A 68 2.84 -13.33 13.02
CA LYS A 68 3.82 -13.31 11.94
C LYS A 68 5.20 -12.87 12.42
N LYS A 69 6.23 -13.45 11.84
CA LYS A 69 7.63 -13.09 12.10
C LYS A 69 8.04 -11.96 11.18
N ILE A 70 8.35 -10.81 11.76
CA ILE A 70 8.61 -9.55 11.05
C ILE A 70 10.02 -9.10 11.35
N TYR A 71 10.77 -8.77 10.31
CA TYR A 71 12.04 -8.09 10.40
C TYR A 71 11.92 -6.67 9.80
N ASP A 72 12.27 -5.64 10.57
CA ASP A 72 12.38 -4.29 10.02
C ASP A 72 13.82 -4.05 9.53
N TYR A 73 13.96 -3.98 8.21
CA TYR A 73 15.24 -3.69 7.55
C TYR A 73 15.71 -2.25 7.83
N GLY A 74 14.77 -1.32 8.08
CA GLY A 74 15.01 0.11 8.22
C GLY A 74 14.76 0.85 6.91
N ASN A 75 15.28 2.07 6.83
CA ASN A 75 15.14 2.91 5.63
C ASN A 75 16.28 2.66 4.65
N ILE A 76 15.94 2.61 3.35
CA ILE A 76 16.90 2.51 2.25
C ILE A 76 16.62 3.59 1.19
N PRO A 77 17.62 4.04 0.43
CA PRO A 77 17.40 4.89 -0.73
C PRO A 77 16.60 4.15 -1.83
N LYS A 78 15.73 4.85 -2.57
CA LYS A 78 14.92 4.31 -3.67
C LYS A 78 15.76 3.47 -4.66
N LYS A 79 16.94 3.96 -5.07
CA LYS A 79 17.84 3.25 -5.99
C LYS A 79 18.35 1.88 -5.51
N LYS A 80 18.20 1.55 -4.22
CA LYS A 80 18.57 0.25 -3.65
C LYS A 80 17.44 -0.76 -3.63
N VAL A 81 16.21 -0.36 -3.93
CA VAL A 81 15.03 -1.23 -3.90
C VAL A 81 15.22 -2.42 -4.82
N SER A 82 15.54 -2.17 -6.10
CA SER A 82 15.73 -3.20 -7.11
C SER A 82 16.93 -4.13 -6.86
N GLN A 83 17.90 -3.70 -6.05
CA GLN A 83 19.04 -4.53 -5.64
C GLN A 83 18.72 -5.40 -4.43
N LEU A 84 17.96 -4.86 -3.46
CA LEU A 84 17.68 -5.53 -2.19
C LEU A 84 16.58 -6.58 -2.32
N ILE A 85 15.43 -6.23 -2.92
CA ILE A 85 14.24 -7.12 -2.95
C ILE A 85 14.57 -8.50 -3.53
N PRO A 86 15.32 -8.64 -4.65
CA PRO A 86 15.67 -9.95 -5.18
C PRO A 86 16.49 -10.83 -4.23
N THR A 87 17.20 -10.23 -3.26
CA THR A 87 17.96 -11.01 -2.26
C THR A 87 17.11 -11.59 -1.13
N LEU A 88 15.85 -11.15 -1.02
CA LEU A 88 14.90 -11.52 0.04
C LEU A 88 14.00 -12.68 -0.39
N HIS A 89 14.57 -13.71 -1.03
CA HIS A 89 13.82 -14.85 -1.55
C HIS A 89 12.90 -15.50 -0.51
N GLY A 90 11.66 -15.76 -0.90
CA GLY A 90 10.66 -16.43 -0.07
C GLY A 90 10.09 -15.56 1.05
N LYS A 91 10.48 -14.29 1.16
CA LYS A 91 9.93 -13.33 2.11
C LYS A 91 8.80 -12.53 1.47
N LYS A 92 7.80 -12.16 2.26
CA LYS A 92 6.80 -11.17 1.87
C LYS A 92 7.33 -9.77 2.17
N ILE A 93 7.24 -8.89 1.20
CA ILE A 93 7.83 -7.55 1.31
C ILE A 93 6.76 -6.55 1.74
N ILE A 94 7.08 -5.72 2.73
CA ILE A 94 6.27 -4.59 3.15
C ILE A 94 7.08 -3.32 2.88
N ILE A 95 6.56 -2.42 2.05
CA ILE A 95 7.18 -1.13 1.80
C ILE A 95 6.38 -0.04 2.51
N LEU A 96 7.06 0.74 3.33
CA LEU A 96 6.56 2.03 3.79
C LEU A 96 7.21 3.08 2.90
N GLY A 97 6.41 3.66 2.00
CA GLY A 97 6.93 4.55 0.97
C GLY A 97 6.86 6.03 1.34
N GLY A 98 7.48 6.81 0.48
CA GLY A 98 7.24 8.22 0.30
C GLY A 98 6.18 8.42 -0.78
N ASP A 99 6.55 8.99 -1.93
CA ASP A 99 5.63 9.11 -3.06
C ASP A 99 5.41 7.75 -3.78
N HIS A 100 4.31 7.66 -4.55
CA HIS A 100 3.88 6.41 -5.18
C HIS A 100 4.85 5.91 -6.28
N SER A 101 5.73 6.76 -6.83
CA SER A 101 6.72 6.36 -7.84
C SER A 101 7.70 5.29 -7.36
N ILE A 102 7.78 5.05 -6.05
CA ILE A 102 8.59 3.99 -5.45
C ILE A 102 8.06 2.60 -5.86
N THR A 103 6.76 2.46 -6.02
CA THR A 103 6.10 1.21 -6.37
C THR A 103 6.55 0.68 -7.73
N THR A 104 6.91 1.54 -8.69
CA THR A 104 7.50 1.12 -9.97
C THR A 104 8.79 0.30 -9.77
N GLU A 105 9.66 0.76 -8.85
CA GLU A 105 10.90 0.04 -8.55
C GLU A 105 10.65 -1.31 -7.87
N VAL A 106 9.62 -1.36 -7.01
CA VAL A 106 9.23 -2.60 -6.33
C VAL A 106 8.64 -3.60 -7.31
N LEU A 107 7.68 -3.17 -8.15
CA LEU A 107 7.02 -4.03 -9.14
C LEU A 107 8.00 -4.53 -10.20
N SER A 108 9.06 -3.77 -10.51
CA SER A 108 10.12 -4.22 -11.40
C SER A 108 10.86 -5.47 -10.90
N CYS A 109 10.80 -5.75 -9.58
CA CYS A 109 11.35 -6.97 -9.00
C CYS A 109 10.43 -8.20 -9.17
N PHE A 110 9.19 -8.00 -9.62
CA PHE A 110 8.16 -9.04 -9.74
C PHE A 110 7.49 -8.99 -11.13
N PRO A 111 8.21 -9.29 -12.23
CA PRO A 111 7.66 -9.17 -13.57
C PRO A 111 6.43 -10.06 -13.78
N HIS A 112 5.45 -9.56 -14.53
CA HIS A 112 4.19 -10.24 -14.87
C HIS A 112 3.31 -10.62 -13.66
N ILE A 113 3.46 -9.90 -12.54
CA ILE A 113 2.61 -10.04 -11.36
C ILE A 113 1.23 -9.41 -11.58
N ALA A 114 0.22 -9.92 -10.90
CA ALA A 114 -1.06 -9.24 -10.77
C ALA A 114 -0.97 -8.17 -9.67
N VAL A 115 -1.52 -6.99 -9.91
CA VAL A 115 -1.56 -5.91 -8.93
C VAL A 115 -3.00 -5.61 -8.54
N VAL A 116 -3.28 -5.53 -7.24
CA VAL A 116 -4.47 -4.89 -6.72
C VAL A 116 -4.06 -3.53 -6.22
N TYR A 117 -4.49 -2.49 -6.93
CA TYR A 117 -4.04 -1.12 -6.75
C TYR A 117 -5.16 -0.29 -6.12
N PHE A 118 -4.98 0.07 -4.85
CA PHE A 118 -5.90 0.91 -4.09
C PHE A 118 -5.44 2.36 -4.20
N ASP A 119 -6.20 3.19 -4.90
CA ASP A 119 -5.80 4.54 -5.24
C ASP A 119 -6.98 5.38 -5.72
N ALA A 120 -6.96 6.69 -5.45
CA ALA A 120 -7.88 7.64 -6.07
C ALA A 120 -7.60 7.84 -7.56
N HIS A 121 -6.36 7.61 -7.98
CA HIS A 121 -5.84 7.86 -9.33
C HIS A 121 -5.46 6.55 -10.02
N PRO A 122 -5.45 6.49 -11.36
CA PRO A 122 -5.03 5.29 -12.07
C PRO A 122 -3.52 5.17 -12.23
N ASP A 123 -2.76 6.25 -12.10
CA ASP A 123 -1.30 6.33 -12.21
C ASP A 123 -0.75 5.63 -13.46
N ILE A 124 -1.40 5.84 -14.61
CA ILE A 124 -1.09 5.16 -15.86
C ILE A 124 -0.75 6.13 -17.01
N VAL A 125 -0.36 7.33 -16.64
CA VAL A 125 0.08 8.36 -17.60
C VAL A 125 1.37 7.92 -18.28
N PHE A 126 1.47 8.12 -19.59
CA PHE A 126 2.74 8.00 -20.30
C PHE A 126 3.62 9.20 -19.98
N SER A 127 4.84 8.96 -19.51
CA SER A 127 5.81 10.02 -19.24
C SER A 127 7.23 9.56 -19.59
N GLU A 128 8.06 10.47 -20.12
CA GLU A 128 9.49 10.20 -20.35
C GLU A 128 10.27 9.99 -19.05
N LYS A 129 9.82 10.62 -17.98
CA LYS A 129 10.41 10.48 -16.64
C LYS A 129 9.42 9.83 -15.71
N ARG A 130 9.83 8.77 -15.04
CA ARG A 130 9.02 8.10 -14.00
C ARG A 130 8.65 9.06 -12.90
N TYR A 131 7.35 9.12 -12.59
CA TYR A 131 6.80 9.93 -11.51
C TYR A 131 5.61 9.21 -10.89
N TYR A 132 5.00 9.76 -9.84
CA TYR A 132 3.92 9.07 -9.11
C TYR A 132 2.68 8.77 -9.97
N GLY A 133 2.36 9.58 -10.99
CA GLY A 133 1.24 9.33 -11.91
C GLY A 133 1.57 8.40 -13.10
N SER A 134 2.77 7.80 -13.16
CA SER A 134 3.16 6.85 -14.24
C SER A 134 3.41 5.43 -13.75
N VAL A 135 3.11 5.12 -12.49
CA VAL A 135 3.48 3.86 -11.81
C VAL A 135 3.07 2.63 -12.60
N LEU A 136 1.79 2.54 -12.97
CA LEU A 136 1.25 1.38 -13.68
C LEU A 136 1.63 1.37 -15.17
N ASN A 137 1.97 2.52 -15.77
CA ASN A 137 2.48 2.53 -17.12
C ASN A 137 3.90 1.97 -17.21
N ASP A 138 4.72 2.25 -16.21
CA ASP A 138 6.15 1.94 -16.18
C ASP A 138 6.48 0.57 -15.59
N ALA A 139 5.53 -0.02 -14.86
CA ALA A 139 5.73 -1.30 -14.19
C ALA A 139 5.46 -2.50 -15.11
N PRO A 140 6.28 -3.57 -15.07
CA PRO A 140 6.12 -4.78 -15.92
C PRO A 140 5.05 -5.73 -15.38
N ILE A 141 3.81 -5.25 -15.18
CA ILE A 141 2.72 -6.00 -14.57
C ILE A 141 1.86 -6.76 -15.60
N ASP A 142 1.04 -7.69 -15.14
CA ASP A 142 -0.01 -8.32 -15.95
C ASP A 142 -1.31 -7.49 -15.85
N TYR A 143 -1.51 -6.56 -16.77
CA TYR A 143 -2.67 -5.66 -16.78
C TYR A 143 -4.01 -6.39 -16.79
N LYS A 144 -4.12 -7.50 -17.56
CA LYS A 144 -5.37 -8.28 -17.65
C LYS A 144 -5.71 -8.98 -16.33
N LYS A 145 -4.72 -9.18 -15.47
CA LYS A 145 -4.85 -9.82 -14.16
C LYS A 145 -4.80 -8.83 -13.01
N SER A 146 -4.63 -7.54 -13.32
CA SER A 146 -4.62 -6.46 -12.33
C SER A 146 -5.97 -5.74 -12.28
N ILE A 147 -6.19 -5.00 -11.18
CA ILE A 147 -7.43 -4.29 -10.92
C ILE A 147 -7.16 -3.07 -10.04
N LEU A 148 -7.83 -1.94 -10.35
CA LEU A 148 -7.81 -0.71 -9.58
C LEU A 148 -9.05 -0.63 -8.71
N ILE A 149 -8.89 -0.17 -7.48
CA ILE A 149 -9.93 -0.06 -6.47
C ILE A 149 -9.93 1.36 -5.89
N GLY A 150 -11.06 2.07 -5.98
CA GLY A 150 -11.23 3.40 -5.40
C GLY A 150 -10.92 4.55 -6.35
N THR A 151 -10.51 4.26 -7.58
CA THR A 151 -10.16 5.27 -8.59
C THR A 151 -11.36 6.12 -8.95
N ARG A 152 -11.22 7.43 -8.85
CA ARG A 152 -12.30 8.41 -9.02
C ARG A 152 -11.85 9.74 -9.65
N GLU A 153 -10.55 9.93 -9.81
CA GLU A 153 -9.96 11.07 -10.53
C GLU A 153 -8.98 10.51 -11.57
N SER A 154 -9.25 10.80 -12.84
CA SER A 154 -8.47 10.30 -13.98
C SER A 154 -8.41 11.34 -15.07
N GLU A 155 -7.27 11.46 -15.72
CA GLU A 155 -7.15 12.23 -16.95
C GLU A 155 -7.79 11.48 -18.13
N VAL A 156 -8.19 12.21 -19.20
CA VAL A 156 -8.84 11.60 -20.38
C VAL A 156 -7.93 10.55 -21.03
N GLU A 157 -6.64 10.82 -21.09
CA GLU A 157 -5.64 9.92 -21.68
C GLU A 157 -5.46 8.64 -20.90
N GLU A 158 -5.64 8.71 -19.57
CA GLU A 158 -5.60 7.54 -18.69
C GLU A 158 -6.81 6.63 -18.92
N LEU A 159 -8.01 7.19 -19.11
CA LEU A 159 -9.22 6.42 -19.42
C LEU A 159 -9.06 5.59 -20.71
N ASP A 160 -8.42 6.14 -21.72
CA ASP A 160 -8.14 5.43 -22.98
C ASP A 160 -7.08 4.35 -22.78
N THR A 161 -6.07 4.63 -21.96
CA THR A 161 -5.00 3.67 -21.64
C THR A 161 -5.54 2.49 -20.85
N LEU A 162 -6.40 2.73 -19.86
CA LEU A 162 -7.09 1.70 -19.06
C LEU A 162 -7.86 0.73 -19.98
N LYS A 163 -8.64 1.26 -20.94
CA LYS A 163 -9.39 0.46 -21.93
C LYS A 163 -8.45 -0.36 -22.80
N LYS A 164 -7.41 0.27 -23.40
CA LYS A 164 -6.43 -0.40 -24.26
C LYS A 164 -5.70 -1.55 -23.54
N LYS A 165 -5.36 -1.35 -22.28
CA LYS A 165 -4.67 -2.36 -21.46
C LYS A 165 -5.63 -3.38 -20.81
N SER A 166 -6.95 -3.23 -20.97
CA SER A 166 -8.00 -4.05 -20.33
C SER A 166 -7.86 -4.10 -18.80
N LEU A 167 -7.42 -2.99 -18.20
CA LEU A 167 -7.28 -2.83 -16.77
C LEU A 167 -8.64 -2.43 -16.18
N GLN A 168 -9.16 -3.23 -15.28
CA GLN A 168 -10.46 -3.01 -14.66
C GLN A 168 -10.35 -2.00 -13.52
N VAL A 169 -11.33 -1.10 -13.44
CA VAL A 169 -11.51 -0.15 -12.35
C VAL A 169 -12.77 -0.49 -11.59
N ILE A 170 -12.74 -0.44 -10.27
CA ILE A 170 -13.89 -0.41 -9.36
C ILE A 170 -13.83 0.92 -8.63
N SER A 171 -14.75 1.81 -8.98
CA SER A 171 -14.86 3.15 -8.41
C SER A 171 -15.55 3.11 -7.03
N PRO A 172 -15.47 4.18 -6.23
CA PRO A 172 -16.26 4.27 -5.00
C PRO A 172 -17.77 4.17 -5.22
N GLN A 173 -18.28 4.60 -6.38
CA GLN A 173 -19.71 4.47 -6.73
C GLN A 173 -20.15 3.02 -6.84
N ASP A 174 -19.26 2.12 -7.28
CA ASP A 174 -19.58 0.69 -7.36
C ASP A 174 -19.86 0.09 -5.97
N PHE A 175 -19.27 0.64 -4.89
CA PHE A 175 -19.53 0.23 -3.52
C PHE A 175 -20.90 0.66 -2.98
N TYR A 176 -21.58 1.60 -3.63
CA TYR A 176 -22.96 1.94 -3.30
C TYR A 176 -23.97 1.07 -4.05
N VAL A 177 -23.60 0.60 -5.24
CA VAL A 177 -24.46 -0.23 -6.09
C VAL A 177 -24.32 -1.71 -5.75
N HIS A 178 -23.13 -2.13 -5.33
CA HIS A 178 -22.78 -3.52 -5.05
C HIS A 178 -22.28 -3.69 -3.63
N ASP A 179 -22.41 -4.89 -3.10
CA ASP A 179 -21.84 -5.23 -1.80
C ASP A 179 -20.33 -5.54 -1.88
N LEU A 180 -19.67 -5.55 -0.72
CA LEU A 180 -18.24 -5.89 -0.63
C LEU A 180 -17.90 -7.29 -1.15
N HIS A 181 -18.87 -8.21 -1.13
CA HIS A 181 -18.66 -9.56 -1.64
C HIS A 181 -18.60 -9.58 -3.17
N TRP A 182 -19.39 -8.74 -3.84
CA TRP A 182 -19.28 -8.55 -5.29
C TRP A 182 -17.90 -7.98 -5.66
N VAL A 183 -17.44 -6.92 -4.97
CA VAL A 183 -16.12 -6.34 -5.20
C VAL A 183 -15.03 -7.40 -5.03
N TRP A 184 -15.11 -8.18 -3.95
CA TRP A 184 -14.21 -9.29 -3.72
C TRP A 184 -14.21 -10.30 -4.87
N LYS A 185 -15.37 -10.68 -5.41
CA LYS A 185 -15.47 -11.60 -6.55
C LYS A 185 -14.75 -11.06 -7.79
N GLN A 186 -14.82 -9.76 -8.05
CA GLN A 186 -14.08 -9.13 -9.15
C GLN A 186 -12.57 -9.28 -8.96
N ILE A 187 -12.06 -8.92 -7.77
CA ILE A 187 -10.65 -9.09 -7.42
C ILE A 187 -10.23 -10.56 -7.55
N ALA A 188 -11.03 -11.45 -6.99
CA ALA A 188 -10.77 -12.89 -7.00
C ALA A 188 -10.70 -13.48 -8.41
N HIS A 189 -11.59 -13.03 -9.29
CA HIS A 189 -11.60 -13.46 -10.70
C HIS A 189 -10.36 -12.95 -11.44
N LYS A 190 -10.04 -11.68 -11.30
CA LYS A 190 -8.88 -11.05 -11.96
C LYS A 190 -7.57 -11.70 -11.54
N THR A 191 -7.35 -11.87 -10.27
CA THR A 191 -6.07 -12.34 -9.70
C THR A 191 -5.91 -13.88 -9.69
N LYS A 192 -6.89 -14.62 -10.23
CA LYS A 192 -6.85 -16.09 -10.23
C LYS A 192 -5.60 -16.63 -10.92
N GLY A 193 -4.87 -17.51 -10.20
CA GLY A 193 -3.69 -18.21 -10.72
C GLY A 193 -2.44 -17.35 -10.84
N LYS A 194 -2.43 -16.17 -10.23
CA LYS A 194 -1.27 -15.26 -10.21
C LYS A 194 -0.75 -15.01 -8.80
N LYS A 195 0.53 -14.74 -8.69
CA LYS A 195 1.07 -14.03 -7.53
C LYS A 195 0.55 -12.61 -7.54
N VAL A 196 0.29 -12.07 -6.36
CA VAL A 196 -0.36 -10.77 -6.19
C VAL A 196 0.53 -9.82 -5.40
N TYR A 197 0.62 -8.60 -5.86
CA TYR A 197 1.12 -7.47 -5.09
C TYR A 197 -0.04 -6.52 -4.77
N ILE A 198 -0.10 -6.00 -3.54
CA ILE A 198 -1.09 -4.99 -3.15
C ILE A 198 -0.37 -3.66 -3.06
N SER A 199 -0.79 -2.67 -3.83
CA SER A 199 -0.32 -1.29 -3.67
C SER A 199 -1.43 -0.47 -3.03
N LEU A 200 -1.10 0.25 -1.97
CA LEU A 200 -2.03 1.08 -1.24
C LEU A 200 -1.53 2.52 -1.19
N ASP A 201 -2.14 3.37 -2.01
CA ASP A 201 -2.12 4.80 -1.78
C ASP A 201 -3.11 5.18 -0.68
N LEU A 202 -2.68 5.99 0.27
CA LEU A 202 -3.56 6.43 1.36
C LEU A 202 -4.62 7.44 0.90
N ASP A 203 -4.51 7.97 -0.32
CA ASP A 203 -5.55 8.83 -0.89
C ASP A 203 -6.76 8.05 -1.44
N VAL A 204 -6.69 6.71 -1.49
CA VAL A 204 -7.88 5.86 -1.74
C VAL A 204 -8.99 6.14 -0.73
N PHE A 205 -8.61 6.50 0.50
CA PHE A 205 -9.56 6.89 1.53
C PHE A 205 -10.15 8.26 1.29
N ASP A 206 -11.35 8.48 1.82
CA ASP A 206 -11.91 9.82 1.85
C ASP A 206 -11.01 10.75 2.68
N PRO A 207 -10.78 12.02 2.24
CA PRO A 207 -9.94 12.97 2.96
C PRO A 207 -10.40 13.29 4.39
N SER A 208 -11.65 13.00 4.74
CA SER A 208 -12.13 13.11 6.12
C SER A 208 -11.48 12.08 7.05
N LEU A 209 -11.05 10.94 6.52
CA LEU A 209 -10.35 9.86 7.21
C LEU A 209 -8.84 9.96 7.06
N ALA A 210 -8.36 10.29 5.86
CA ALA A 210 -6.94 10.38 5.53
C ALA A 210 -6.57 11.75 4.93
N PRO A 211 -6.54 12.83 5.73
CA PRO A 211 -6.20 14.18 5.24
C PRO A 211 -4.71 14.35 4.90
N GLY A 212 -3.85 13.49 5.43
CA GLY A 212 -2.39 13.59 5.34
C GLY A 212 -1.80 12.91 4.11
N VAL A 213 -2.31 13.24 2.93
CA VAL A 213 -1.84 12.74 1.63
C VAL A 213 -1.43 13.88 0.69
N SER A 214 -0.72 13.55 -0.40
CA SER A 214 -0.23 14.54 -1.37
C SER A 214 -1.35 15.06 -2.27
N THR A 215 -2.29 14.22 -2.65
CA THR A 215 -3.35 14.50 -3.64
C THR A 215 -4.71 14.02 -3.12
N PRO A 216 -5.29 14.71 -2.09
CA PRO A 216 -6.55 14.28 -1.51
C PRO A 216 -7.72 14.50 -2.48
N VAL A 217 -8.52 13.46 -2.75
CA VAL A 217 -9.72 13.50 -3.60
C VAL A 217 -10.95 13.15 -2.77
N PRO A 218 -12.00 13.98 -2.71
CA PRO A 218 -13.25 13.65 -2.00
C PRO A 218 -14.00 12.44 -2.57
N GLY A 219 -14.82 11.80 -1.74
CA GLY A 219 -15.65 10.67 -2.14
C GLY A 219 -14.90 9.33 -2.17
N GLY A 220 -13.86 9.19 -1.34
CA GLY A 220 -13.06 7.98 -1.22
C GLY A 220 -13.72 6.86 -0.43
N LEU A 221 -12.99 5.76 -0.27
CA LEU A 221 -13.44 4.59 0.47
C LEU A 221 -13.33 4.80 1.99
N ASP A 222 -14.10 4.02 2.75
CA ASP A 222 -13.93 3.94 4.19
C ASP A 222 -12.90 2.88 4.61
N PHE A 223 -12.48 2.98 5.88
CA PHE A 223 -11.48 2.08 6.46
C PHE A 223 -11.89 0.60 6.41
N ASN A 224 -13.17 0.29 6.70
CA ASN A 224 -13.63 -1.10 6.79
C ASN A 224 -13.74 -1.75 5.41
N GLN A 225 -14.09 -0.97 4.39
CA GLN A 225 -14.11 -1.45 2.99
C GLN A 225 -12.72 -1.89 2.54
N VAL A 226 -11.72 -1.05 2.72
CA VAL A 226 -10.34 -1.35 2.33
C VAL A 226 -9.79 -2.49 3.18
N LEU A 227 -9.98 -2.45 4.51
CA LEU A 227 -9.52 -3.49 5.43
C LEU A 227 -10.09 -4.87 5.07
N PHE A 228 -11.41 -4.94 4.81
CA PHE A 228 -12.06 -6.19 4.43
C PHE A 228 -11.42 -6.79 3.17
N LEU A 229 -11.24 -5.98 2.13
CA LEU A 229 -10.68 -6.44 0.87
C LEU A 229 -9.21 -6.87 1.04
N MET A 230 -8.39 -6.06 1.69
CA MET A 230 -6.98 -6.40 1.92
C MET A 230 -6.83 -7.70 2.72
N LYS A 231 -7.61 -7.89 3.80
CA LYS A 231 -7.59 -9.15 4.57
C LYS A 231 -8.00 -10.36 3.73
N ARG A 232 -9.02 -10.21 2.88
CA ARG A 232 -9.44 -11.26 1.95
C ARG A 232 -8.34 -11.61 0.94
N ILE A 233 -7.70 -10.61 0.35
CA ILE A 233 -6.60 -10.80 -0.59
C ILE A 233 -5.44 -11.54 0.12
N MET A 234 -5.01 -11.05 1.28
CA MET A 234 -3.92 -11.68 2.06
C MET A 234 -4.20 -13.14 2.41
N LYS A 235 -5.46 -13.48 2.70
CA LYS A 235 -5.88 -14.83 3.09
C LYS A 235 -6.04 -15.77 1.89
N GLU A 236 -6.57 -15.28 0.77
CA GLU A 236 -7.06 -16.16 -0.32
C GLU A 236 -6.19 -16.07 -1.59
N ARG A 237 -5.13 -15.27 -1.59
CA ARG A 237 -4.20 -15.11 -2.72
C ARG A 237 -2.76 -15.35 -2.29
N ASP A 238 -1.91 -15.71 -3.25
CA ASP A 238 -0.46 -15.80 -3.06
C ASP A 238 0.13 -14.38 -3.12
N VAL A 239 0.05 -13.65 -2.01
CA VAL A 239 0.56 -12.28 -1.90
C VAL A 239 2.05 -12.32 -1.63
N VAL A 240 2.84 -11.69 -2.52
CA VAL A 240 4.31 -11.56 -2.39
C VAL A 240 4.73 -10.35 -1.54
N GLY A 241 3.85 -9.37 -1.41
CA GLY A 241 4.10 -8.17 -0.61
C GLY A 241 3.01 -7.12 -0.81
N PHE A 242 3.14 -6.04 -0.06
CA PHE A 242 2.30 -4.85 -0.19
C PHE A 242 3.08 -3.60 0.17
N ASP A 243 2.58 -2.46 -0.27
CA ASP A 243 3.10 -1.16 0.14
C ASP A 243 2.02 -0.26 0.75
N ILE A 244 2.48 0.80 1.42
CA ILE A 244 1.66 1.91 1.92
C ILE A 244 2.38 3.19 1.52
N MET A 245 1.74 4.00 0.68
CA MET A 245 2.32 5.15 -0.01
C MET A 245 1.61 6.46 0.36
N GLU A 246 2.23 7.58 0.03
CA GLU A 246 1.72 8.94 0.04
C GLU A 246 1.38 9.54 1.42
N LEU A 247 1.76 8.87 2.54
CA LEU A 247 1.62 9.55 3.83
C LEU A 247 2.46 10.83 3.86
N THR A 248 1.79 11.97 3.95
CA THR A 248 2.40 13.30 4.01
C THR A 248 2.17 13.93 5.39
N PRO A 249 3.04 13.68 6.38
CA PRO A 249 2.80 14.03 7.80
C PRO A 249 2.57 15.52 8.05
N LYS A 250 3.11 16.39 7.18
CA LYS A 250 2.91 17.87 7.28
C LYS A 250 1.43 18.27 7.20
N TYR A 251 0.61 17.50 6.51
CA TYR A 251 -0.81 17.76 6.28
C TYR A 251 -1.71 16.80 7.04
N ASP A 252 -1.13 15.96 7.90
CA ASP A 252 -1.85 14.96 8.69
C ASP A 252 -2.23 15.53 10.06
N SER A 253 -3.41 16.16 10.14
CA SER A 253 -3.92 16.68 11.40
C SER A 253 -4.14 15.55 12.41
N ASP A 254 -3.64 15.74 13.64
CA ASP A 254 -3.74 14.77 14.72
C ASP A 254 -3.24 13.35 14.36
N GLN A 255 -2.35 13.26 13.37
CA GLN A 255 -1.78 11.99 12.87
C GLN A 255 -2.85 10.96 12.44
N LYS A 256 -4.03 11.41 12.01
CA LYS A 256 -5.16 10.53 11.64
C LYS A 256 -4.76 9.52 10.56
N THR A 257 -4.14 10.01 9.49
CA THR A 257 -3.70 9.18 8.36
C THR A 257 -2.62 8.20 8.79
N ALA A 258 -1.67 8.64 9.60
CA ALA A 258 -0.62 7.77 10.14
C ALA A 258 -1.21 6.68 11.05
N HIS A 259 -2.19 7.02 11.92
CA HIS A 259 -2.90 6.05 12.75
C HIS A 259 -3.69 5.04 11.92
N LEU A 260 -4.33 5.49 10.84
CA LEU A 260 -5.05 4.63 9.89
C LEU A 260 -4.07 3.66 9.21
N ALA A 261 -2.94 4.17 8.69
CA ALA A 261 -1.90 3.35 8.07
C ALA A 261 -1.32 2.29 9.02
N VAL A 262 -1.03 2.68 10.28
CA VAL A 262 -0.55 1.74 11.32
C VAL A 262 -1.59 0.67 11.62
N LYS A 263 -2.88 1.03 11.71
CA LYS A 263 -3.95 0.06 11.97
C LYS A 263 -4.07 -0.94 10.84
N LEU A 264 -4.04 -0.49 9.58
CA LEU A 264 -4.02 -1.40 8.42
C LEU A 264 -2.81 -2.32 8.44
N LEU A 265 -1.59 -1.75 8.60
CA LEU A 265 -0.36 -2.52 8.65
C LEU A 265 -0.45 -3.64 9.70
N LEU A 266 -0.91 -3.32 10.91
CA LEU A 266 -1.05 -4.29 11.98
C LEU A 266 -2.06 -5.42 11.63
N GLU A 267 -3.18 -5.09 11.02
CA GLU A 267 -4.20 -6.08 10.60
C GLU A 267 -3.72 -7.01 9.47
N MET A 268 -2.72 -6.59 8.67
CA MET A 268 -2.14 -7.42 7.61
C MET A 268 -1.10 -8.42 8.11
N ILE A 269 -0.51 -8.18 9.28
CA ILE A 269 0.57 -8.99 9.85
C ILE A 269 0.15 -9.84 11.06
N VAL A 270 -1.15 -9.92 11.36
CA VAL A 270 -1.70 -10.79 12.42
C VAL A 270 -2.03 -12.19 11.97
#